data_385606946edad2acb09c3a119b50c9f9
#
_entry.id   385606946edad2acb09c3a119b50c9f9
#
_cell.length_a   1.000
_cell.length_b   1.000
_cell.length_c   1.000
_cell.angle_alpha   90.00
_cell.angle_beta   90.00
_cell.angle_gamma   90.00
#
_symmetry.space_group_name_H-M   'P 1'
#
loop_
_entity.id
_entity.type
_entity.pdbx_description
1 polymer ?
#
loop_
_entity_poly.entity_id
_entity_poly.type
_entity_poly.pdbx_seq_one_letter_code
_entity_poly.pdbx_strand_id
1 'polypeptide(L)'
;MILWENYKKICFIAPFLAPQWPVYAIVTAWNPASREVGIRRNTRRQRALWRAIAASPTMMALGPLWGSAPDASWRESSLALASSRGEAIGLAARFGQNAIYWVEQGELWLQPVLMKGEPLHLGKIESHWIVRSTA
;
A
#
# COMPACT_ATOMS: atom_id res chain seq x y z
N MET A 1 1.73 6.49 -19.31
CA MET A 1 0.61 5.60 -19.02
C MET A 1 -0.16 6.08 -17.80
N ILE A 2 -1.49 6.15 -17.93
CA ILE A 2 -2.37 6.73 -16.91
C ILE A 2 -2.23 6.02 -15.56
N LEU A 3 -2.24 4.69 -15.56
CA LEU A 3 -2.17 3.90 -14.32
C LEU A 3 -0.89 4.18 -13.54
N TRP A 4 0.24 4.18 -14.22
CA TRP A 4 1.54 4.45 -13.61
C TRP A 4 1.61 5.86 -13.02
N GLU A 5 1.09 6.84 -13.76
CA GLU A 5 1.06 8.23 -13.29
C GLU A 5 0.18 8.40 -12.05
N ASN A 6 -0.93 7.67 -11.96
CA ASN A 6 -1.80 7.69 -10.77
C ASN A 6 -1.06 7.17 -9.53
N TYR A 7 -0.26 6.12 -9.67
CA TYR A 7 0.54 5.59 -8.57
C TYR A 7 1.55 6.61 -8.03
N LYS A 8 2.13 7.43 -8.91
CA LYS A 8 3.13 8.44 -8.52
C LYS A 8 2.55 9.56 -7.65
N LYS A 9 1.27 9.85 -7.79
CA LYS A 9 0.59 10.96 -7.11
C LYS A 9 -0.11 10.53 -5.83
N ILE A 10 0.27 9.42 -5.26
CA ILE A 10 -0.37 8.86 -4.07
C ILE A 10 -0.29 9.78 -2.87
N CYS A 11 -1.39 9.83 -2.10
CA CYS A 11 -1.43 10.36 -0.76
C CYS A 11 -1.85 9.25 0.19
N PHE A 12 -1.18 9.17 1.34
CA PHE A 12 -1.55 8.24 2.39
C PHE A 12 -2.22 9.01 3.52
N ILE A 13 -3.42 8.58 3.91
CA ILE A 13 -4.19 9.24 4.96
C ILE A 13 -4.34 8.27 6.12
N ALA A 14 -3.86 8.67 7.29
CA ALA A 14 -3.87 7.82 8.47
C ALA A 14 -4.10 8.65 9.74
N PRO A 15 -4.63 8.04 10.82
CA PRO A 15 -4.79 8.73 12.09
C PRO A 15 -3.51 8.81 12.91
N PHE A 16 -2.38 8.39 12.35
CA PHE A 16 -1.07 8.36 13.02
C PHE A 16 0.01 8.89 12.07
N LEU A 17 1.15 9.26 12.61
CA LEU A 17 2.32 9.68 11.84
C LEU A 17 2.88 8.51 11.03
N ALA A 18 3.59 8.82 9.95
CA ALA A 18 4.27 7.79 9.16
C ALA A 18 5.16 6.96 10.09
N PRO A 19 5.11 5.61 9.99
CA PRO A 19 5.93 4.76 10.82
C PRO A 19 7.42 5.08 10.70
N GLN A 20 8.12 5.03 11.84
CA GLN A 20 9.57 5.29 11.90
C GLN A 20 10.39 4.00 11.80
N TRP A 21 9.84 2.98 11.20
CA TRP A 21 10.52 1.73 10.95
C TRP A 21 11.55 1.90 9.83
N PRO A 22 12.70 1.24 9.92
CA PRO A 22 13.74 1.36 8.88
C PRO A 22 13.24 0.94 7.50
N VAL A 23 12.42 -0.13 7.45
CA VAL A 23 11.82 -0.60 6.21
C VAL A 23 10.39 -1.07 6.49
N TYR A 24 9.47 -0.74 5.59
CA TYR A 24 8.11 -1.27 5.63
C TYR A 24 7.44 -1.09 4.27
N ALA A 25 6.35 -1.82 4.07
CA ALA A 25 5.55 -1.70 2.86
C ALA A 25 4.21 -1.04 3.17
N ILE A 26 3.56 -0.50 2.14
CA ILE A 26 2.16 -0.12 2.19
C ILE A 26 1.47 -0.96 1.14
N VAL A 27 0.51 -1.78 1.59
CA VAL A 27 -0.13 -2.80 0.77
C VAL A 27 -1.64 -2.70 0.86
N THR A 28 -2.32 -3.19 -0.18
CA THR A 28 -3.77 -3.30 -0.22
C THR A 28 -4.16 -4.59 -0.93
N ALA A 29 -5.39 -5.04 -0.69
CA ALA A 29 -6.00 -6.13 -1.45
C ALA A 29 -7.17 -5.62 -2.29
N TRP A 30 -7.40 -4.30 -2.32
CA TRP A 30 -8.48 -3.69 -3.08
C TRP A 30 -8.18 -3.70 -4.58
N ASN A 31 -9.24 -3.79 -5.36
CA ASN A 31 -9.22 -3.62 -6.83
C ASN A 31 -8.06 -4.36 -7.51
N PRO A 32 -8.05 -5.71 -7.47
CA PRO A 32 -6.96 -6.50 -8.06
C PRO A 32 -6.74 -6.12 -9.53
N ALA A 33 -5.46 -6.01 -9.92
CA ALA A 33 -5.05 -5.56 -11.24
C ALA A 33 -5.65 -4.20 -11.62
N SER A 34 -5.93 -3.37 -10.62
CA SER A 34 -6.53 -2.02 -10.76
C SER A 34 -7.94 -2.06 -11.36
N ARG A 35 -8.64 -3.18 -11.24
CA ARG A 35 -10.03 -3.31 -11.67
C ARG A 35 -10.97 -3.08 -10.50
N GLU A 36 -11.95 -2.21 -10.67
CA GLU A 36 -12.96 -1.99 -9.64
C GLU A 36 -13.83 -3.25 -9.48
N VAL A 37 -13.86 -3.79 -8.27
CA VAL A 37 -14.62 -5.00 -7.96
C VAL A 37 -15.76 -4.76 -6.96
N GLY A 38 -15.92 -3.51 -6.52
CA GLY A 38 -16.97 -3.11 -5.58
C GLY A 38 -16.59 -3.30 -4.12
N ILE A 39 -17.32 -2.60 -3.25
CA ILE A 39 -16.99 -2.51 -1.82
C ILE A 39 -17.08 -3.86 -1.10
N ARG A 40 -18.03 -4.70 -1.46
CA ARG A 40 -18.18 -6.00 -0.79
C ARG A 40 -16.98 -6.90 -1.04
N ARG A 41 -16.54 -7.01 -2.29
CA ARG A 41 -15.34 -7.80 -2.62
C ARG A 41 -14.10 -7.19 -2.02
N ASN A 42 -13.96 -5.89 -2.10
CA ASN A 42 -12.82 -5.18 -1.54
C ASN A 42 -12.74 -5.41 -0.03
N THR A 43 -13.85 -5.34 0.68
CA THR A 43 -13.88 -5.59 2.13
C THR A 43 -13.45 -7.01 2.47
N ARG A 44 -13.94 -8.01 1.73
CA ARG A 44 -13.55 -9.40 1.95
C ARG A 44 -12.08 -9.63 1.63
N ARG A 45 -11.59 -9.04 0.55
CA ARG A 45 -10.18 -9.16 0.15
C ARG A 45 -9.28 -8.53 1.20
N GLN A 46 -9.64 -7.37 1.72
CA GLN A 46 -8.85 -6.69 2.74
C GLN A 46 -8.83 -7.47 4.06
N ARG A 47 -9.95 -8.08 4.45
CA ARG A 47 -9.99 -8.98 5.61
C ARG A 47 -9.07 -10.19 5.42
N ALA A 48 -9.08 -10.77 4.22
CA ALA A 48 -8.19 -11.89 3.90
C ALA A 48 -6.72 -11.49 3.99
N LEU A 49 -6.39 -10.28 3.55
CA LEU A 49 -5.04 -9.73 3.65
C LEU A 49 -4.61 -9.63 5.12
N TRP A 50 -5.47 -9.05 5.97
CA TRP A 50 -5.20 -8.94 7.40
C TRP A 50 -4.97 -10.31 8.04
N ARG A 51 -5.79 -11.31 7.69
CA ARG A 51 -5.64 -12.68 8.19
C ARG A 51 -4.32 -13.32 7.74
N ALA A 52 -3.94 -13.11 6.49
CA ALA A 52 -2.68 -13.64 5.97
C ALA A 52 -1.48 -13.08 6.74
N ILE A 53 -1.52 -11.78 7.04
CA ILE A 53 -0.47 -11.14 7.82
C ILE A 53 -0.47 -11.66 9.26
N ALA A 54 -1.63 -11.76 9.89
CA ALA A 54 -1.75 -12.25 11.26
C ALA A 54 -1.25 -13.69 11.40
N ALA A 55 -1.38 -14.50 10.36
CA ALA A 55 -0.90 -15.88 10.35
C ALA A 55 0.60 -16.00 10.08
N SER A 56 1.25 -14.92 9.65
CA SER A 56 2.68 -14.94 9.32
C SER A 56 3.53 -14.81 10.58
N PRO A 57 4.59 -15.63 10.74
CA PRO A 57 5.52 -15.46 11.86
C PRO A 57 6.53 -14.33 11.66
N THR A 58 6.62 -13.75 10.47
CA THR A 58 7.67 -12.79 10.10
C THR A 58 7.15 -11.43 9.66
N MET A 59 5.85 -11.30 9.41
CA MET A 59 5.22 -10.03 9.01
C MET A 59 4.36 -9.49 10.14
N MET A 60 4.30 -8.16 10.26
CA MET A 60 3.50 -7.51 11.28
C MET A 60 2.81 -6.26 10.72
N ALA A 61 1.50 -6.17 10.91
CA ALA A 61 0.76 -4.97 10.53
C ALA A 61 1.11 -3.82 11.48
N LEU A 62 1.41 -2.66 10.92
CA LEU A 62 1.72 -1.44 11.69
C LEU A 62 0.49 -0.55 11.85
N GLY A 63 -0.49 -0.67 11.00
CA GLY A 63 -1.75 0.05 11.12
C GLY A 63 -2.48 0.25 9.80
N PRO A 64 -3.79 0.48 9.86
CA PRO A 64 -4.60 0.75 8.68
C PRO A 64 -4.46 2.20 8.22
N LEU A 65 -4.62 2.42 6.93
CA LEU A 65 -4.60 3.75 6.33
C LEU A 65 -5.37 3.74 5.01
N TRP A 66 -5.57 4.91 4.43
CA TRP A 66 -6.15 5.04 3.10
C TRP A 66 -5.06 5.46 2.11
N GLY A 67 -4.97 4.74 0.99
CA GLY A 67 -4.28 5.24 -0.19
C GLY A 67 -5.27 6.05 -1.01
N SER A 68 -4.91 7.24 -1.44
CA SER A 68 -5.84 8.16 -2.07
C SER A 68 -5.17 8.96 -3.18
N ALA A 69 -5.96 9.31 -4.19
CA ALA A 69 -5.56 10.38 -5.10
C ALA A 69 -5.51 11.72 -4.34
N PRO A 70 -4.70 12.69 -4.77
CA PRO A 70 -4.64 13.99 -4.11
C PRO A 70 -6.00 14.70 -4.04
N ASP A 71 -6.82 14.54 -5.07
CA ASP A 71 -8.16 15.14 -5.17
C ASP A 71 -9.26 14.24 -4.59
N ALA A 72 -8.88 13.11 -3.98
CA ALA A 72 -9.80 12.12 -3.43
C ALA A 72 -10.73 11.47 -4.47
N SER A 73 -10.38 11.53 -5.75
CA SER A 73 -11.17 10.90 -6.81
C SER A 73 -11.21 9.38 -6.69
N TRP A 74 -10.25 8.78 -6.00
CA TRP A 74 -10.27 7.37 -5.63
C TRP A 74 -9.59 7.19 -4.27
N ARG A 75 -10.00 6.15 -3.56
CA ARG A 75 -9.41 5.71 -2.29
C ARG A 75 -9.40 4.21 -2.21
N GLU A 76 -8.39 3.66 -1.55
CA GLU A 76 -8.29 2.23 -1.29
C GLU A 76 -7.85 2.00 0.15
N SER A 77 -8.59 1.14 0.86
CA SER A 77 -8.18 0.71 2.19
C SER A 77 -6.88 -0.07 2.10
N SER A 78 -5.91 0.34 2.88
CA SER A 78 -4.54 -0.17 2.82
C SER A 78 -4.01 -0.39 4.23
N LEU A 79 -2.81 -0.90 4.36
CA LEU A 79 -2.14 -0.99 5.64
C LEU A 79 -0.63 -0.86 5.49
N ALA A 80 0.01 -0.38 6.54
CA ALA A 80 1.45 -0.37 6.66
C ALA A 80 1.89 -1.71 7.24
N LEU A 81 2.94 -2.30 6.69
CA LEU A 81 3.36 -3.67 6.94
C LEU A 81 4.86 -3.73 7.20
N ALA A 82 5.24 -4.19 8.39
CA ALA A 82 6.63 -4.52 8.67
C ALA A 82 6.93 -5.90 8.09
N SER A 83 7.82 -5.95 7.11
CA SER A 83 8.21 -7.17 6.42
C SER A 83 9.50 -6.95 5.64
N SER A 84 10.06 -8.01 5.09
CA SER A 84 11.06 -7.86 4.05
C SER A 84 10.39 -7.40 2.75
N ARG A 85 11.20 -6.87 1.83
CA ARG A 85 10.68 -6.44 0.51
C ARG A 85 10.11 -7.63 -0.26
N GLY A 86 10.84 -8.76 -0.24
CA GLY A 86 10.38 -9.98 -0.94
C GLY A 86 9.07 -10.51 -0.38
N GLU A 87 8.88 -10.49 0.93
CA GLU A 87 7.62 -10.90 1.56
C GLU A 87 6.46 -10.02 1.12
N ALA A 88 6.67 -8.71 1.11
CA ALA A 88 5.63 -7.77 0.68
C ALA A 88 5.25 -7.96 -0.78
N ILE A 89 6.24 -8.17 -1.65
CA ILE A 89 6.01 -8.45 -3.08
C ILE A 89 5.21 -9.75 -3.25
N GLY A 90 5.62 -10.81 -2.55
CA GLY A 90 4.93 -12.09 -2.63
C GLY A 90 3.49 -12.02 -2.14
N LEU A 91 3.26 -11.32 -1.04
CA LEU A 91 1.92 -11.11 -0.49
C LEU A 91 1.04 -10.33 -1.47
N ALA A 92 1.55 -9.25 -2.03
CA ALA A 92 0.83 -8.43 -2.99
C ALA A 92 0.48 -9.21 -4.26
N ALA A 93 1.40 -10.06 -4.74
CA ALA A 93 1.14 -10.92 -5.89
C ALA A 93 -0.02 -11.88 -5.61
N ARG A 94 -0.08 -12.47 -4.42
CA ARG A 94 -1.19 -13.34 -4.01
C ARG A 94 -2.53 -12.63 -4.07
N PHE A 95 -2.55 -11.33 -3.77
CA PHE A 95 -3.75 -10.53 -3.78
C PHE A 95 -3.96 -9.76 -5.09
N GLY A 96 -3.22 -10.13 -6.13
CA GLY A 96 -3.46 -9.61 -7.48
C GLY A 96 -3.10 -8.15 -7.67
N GLN A 97 -2.16 -7.63 -6.91
CA GLN A 97 -1.80 -6.21 -6.96
C GLN A 97 -0.75 -5.92 -8.03
N ASN A 98 -0.92 -4.86 -8.77
CA ASN A 98 0.04 -4.42 -9.80
C ASN A 98 1.33 -3.87 -9.20
N ALA A 99 1.24 -3.22 -8.05
CA ALA A 99 2.37 -2.59 -7.39
C ALA A 99 2.11 -2.45 -5.89
N ILE A 100 3.17 -2.21 -5.14
CA ILE A 100 3.12 -1.81 -3.74
C ILE A 100 3.96 -0.56 -3.55
N TYR A 101 3.82 0.06 -2.39
CA TYR A 101 4.75 1.09 -1.96
C TYR A 101 5.73 0.50 -0.96
N TRP A 102 6.99 0.87 -1.11
CA TRP A 102 8.08 0.42 -0.25
C TRP A 102 8.75 1.64 0.37
N VAL A 103 8.93 1.62 1.67
CA VAL A 103 9.59 2.70 2.40
C VAL A 103 10.88 2.18 3.00
N GLU A 104 11.96 2.87 2.73
CA GLU A 104 13.28 2.50 3.20
C GLU A 104 14.01 3.74 3.67
N GLN A 105 14.34 3.78 4.96
CA GLN A 105 15.00 4.94 5.56
C GLN A 105 14.25 6.26 5.28
N GLY A 106 12.91 6.22 5.36
CA GLY A 106 12.07 7.38 5.11
C GLY A 106 11.85 7.75 3.66
N GLU A 107 12.44 7.00 2.73
CA GLU A 107 12.28 7.25 1.29
C GLU A 107 11.21 6.33 0.71
N LEU A 108 10.31 6.91 -0.06
CA LEU A 108 9.18 6.19 -0.65
C LEU A 108 9.55 5.72 -2.06
N TRP A 109 9.26 4.45 -2.32
CA TRP A 109 9.44 3.82 -3.62
C TRP A 109 8.14 3.20 -4.10
N LEU A 110 7.88 3.31 -5.39
CA LEU A 110 6.83 2.55 -6.07
C LEU A 110 7.47 1.28 -6.60
N GLN A 111 7.03 0.13 -6.08
CA GLN A 111 7.60 -1.19 -6.42
C GLN A 111 6.62 -1.96 -7.29
N PRO A 112 6.92 -2.21 -8.57
CA PRO A 112 6.10 -3.07 -9.42
C PRO A 112 6.05 -4.50 -8.86
N VAL A 113 4.88 -5.14 -9.01
CA VAL A 113 4.64 -6.52 -8.58
C VAL A 113 4.18 -7.34 -9.79
N LEU A 114 2.92 -7.16 -10.22
CA LEU A 114 2.40 -7.82 -11.41
C LEU A 114 2.66 -7.02 -12.69
N MET A 115 2.75 -5.70 -12.58
CA MET A 115 3.14 -4.87 -13.71
C MET A 115 4.65 -4.86 -13.86
N LYS A 116 5.12 -4.67 -15.08
CA LYS A 116 6.56 -4.59 -15.37
C LYS A 116 7.08 -3.19 -15.14
N GLY A 117 8.34 -3.10 -14.77
CA GLY A 117 9.03 -1.83 -14.58
C GLY A 117 10.05 -1.90 -13.47
N GLU A 118 10.86 -0.87 -13.39
CA GLU A 118 11.82 -0.72 -12.32
C GLU A 118 11.18 0.01 -11.13
N PRO A 119 11.66 -0.23 -9.90
CA PRO A 119 11.24 0.58 -8.77
C PRO A 119 11.50 2.06 -9.04
N LEU A 120 10.55 2.91 -8.64
CA LEU A 120 10.62 4.34 -8.88
C LEU A 120 10.66 5.09 -7.57
N HIS A 121 11.69 5.92 -7.37
CA HIS A 121 11.81 6.76 -6.19
C HIS A 121 10.82 7.93 -6.27
N LEU A 122 10.02 8.12 -5.22
CA LEU A 122 8.98 9.14 -5.16
C LEU A 122 9.29 10.26 -4.16
N GLY A 123 10.45 10.21 -3.50
CA GLY A 123 10.83 11.20 -2.52
C GLY A 123 10.59 10.73 -1.09
N LYS A 124 10.46 11.67 -0.16
CA LYS A 124 10.27 11.35 1.25
C LYS A 124 8.84 10.92 1.53
N ILE A 125 8.67 9.93 2.41
CA ILE A 125 7.35 9.45 2.79
C ILE A 125 6.48 10.57 3.38
N GLU A 126 7.06 11.49 4.16
CA GLU A 126 6.32 12.59 4.76
C GLU A 126 5.65 13.49 3.73
N SER A 127 6.23 13.61 2.54
CA SER A 127 5.65 14.41 1.46
C SER A 127 4.35 13.81 0.90
N HIS A 128 4.11 12.55 1.20
CA HIS A 128 2.92 11.82 0.73
C HIS A 128 1.97 11.47 1.87
N TRP A 129 2.25 11.88 3.10
CA TRP A 129 1.52 11.43 4.29
C TRP A 129 0.70 12.55 4.90
N ILE A 130 -0.57 12.25 5.16
CA ILE A 130 -1.53 13.18 5.77
C ILE A 130 -2.09 12.53 7.02
N VAL A 131 -1.96 13.21 8.17
CA VAL A 131 -2.52 12.73 9.43
C VAL A 131 -3.92 13.30 9.59
N ARG A 132 -4.92 12.42 9.70
CA ARG A 132 -6.32 12.79 9.97
C ARG A 132 -6.92 11.77 10.92
N SER A 133 -7.71 12.26 11.89
CA SER A 133 -8.33 11.40 12.91
C SER A 133 -9.41 10.48 12.36
N THR A 134 -9.99 10.82 11.21
CA THR A 134 -10.96 9.97 10.51
C THR A 134 -10.44 9.64 9.13
N ALA A 135 -10.47 8.41 8.78
CA ALA A 135 -10.02 7.94 7.47
C ALA A 135 -11.16 7.42 6.63
#